data_4c730ae8b655c8a784b728f2486ad85c
#
_entry.id   4c730ae8b655c8a784b728f2486ad85c
#
_cell.length_a   1.000
_cell.length_b   1.000
_cell.length_c   1.000
_cell.angle_alpha   90.00
_cell.angle_beta   90.00
_cell.angle_gamma   90.00
#
_symmetry.space_group_name_H-M   'P 1'
#
loop_
_entity.id
_entity.type
_entity.pdbx_description
1 polymer ?
#
loop_
_entity_poly.entity_id
_entity_poly.type
_entity_poly.pdbx_seq_one_letter_code
_entity_poly.pdbx_strand_id
1 'polypeptide(L)'
;YIIHNLKITDPVIAETFNGRKQLHVNQGYTRCNLLALDNDRFITSDRGIEKVLLQEGNTVFYIDPAPVRLHGQKHGFFPGCCGILDREVFIAGSLKFHPQGEEISAFIQSSGYTVQKLYDGPLTDVGGIIFFTSSPGSGSQDL
;
A
#
# COMPACT_ATOMS: atom_id res chain seq x y z
N TYR A 1 -0.73 12.75 4.84
CA TYR A 1 0.59 12.43 5.44
C TYR A 1 1.69 12.34 4.39
N ILE A 2 2.93 12.65 4.81
CA ILE A 2 4.17 12.17 4.20
C ILE A 2 4.78 11.21 5.23
N ILE A 3 4.87 9.94 4.88
CA ILE A 3 5.39 8.87 5.76
C ILE A 3 6.66 8.35 5.12
N HIS A 4 7.80 8.76 5.65
CA HIS A 4 9.10 8.44 5.06
C HIS A 4 10.23 8.59 6.09
N ASN A 5 11.42 8.11 5.75
CA ASN A 5 12.61 8.46 6.52
C ASN A 5 13.00 9.92 6.23
N LEU A 6 12.54 10.84 7.08
CA LEU A 6 12.72 12.28 6.88
C LEU A 6 14.19 12.73 6.87
N LYS A 7 15.12 11.86 7.29
CA LYS A 7 16.57 12.16 7.23
C LYS A 7 17.14 12.03 5.81
N ILE A 8 16.43 11.31 4.95
CA ILE A 8 16.84 11.05 3.56
C ILE A 8 15.77 11.46 2.54
N THR A 9 14.69 12.09 2.99
CA THR A 9 13.65 12.62 2.10
C THR A 9 14.24 13.80 1.32
N ASP A 10 14.02 13.79 0.00
CA ASP A 10 14.43 14.90 -0.85
C ASP A 10 13.78 16.22 -0.39
N PRO A 11 14.57 17.31 -0.20
CA PRO A 11 14.03 18.60 0.21
C PRO A 11 12.89 19.12 -0.66
N VAL A 12 12.94 18.89 -1.97
CA VAL A 12 11.88 19.28 -2.92
C VAL A 12 10.55 18.62 -2.56
N ILE A 13 10.56 17.33 -2.16
CA ILE A 13 9.35 16.64 -1.70
C ILE A 13 8.83 17.28 -0.41
N ALA A 14 9.72 17.52 0.55
CA ALA A 14 9.35 18.09 1.83
C ALA A 14 8.75 19.52 1.66
N GLU A 15 9.33 20.32 0.79
CA GLU A 15 8.85 21.69 0.46
C GLU A 15 7.52 21.66 -0.32
N THR A 16 7.42 20.82 -1.35
CA THR A 16 6.20 20.72 -2.19
C THR A 16 4.98 20.31 -1.36
N PHE A 17 5.17 19.48 -0.35
CA PHE A 17 4.10 18.97 0.51
C PHE A 17 4.18 19.51 1.94
N ASN A 18 4.68 20.72 2.15
CA ASN A 18 4.87 21.31 3.48
C ASN A 18 3.57 21.46 4.28
N GLY A 19 2.40 21.54 3.61
CA GLY A 19 1.07 21.51 4.25
C GLY A 19 0.58 20.13 4.69
N ARG A 20 1.33 19.06 4.43
CA ARG A 20 1.01 17.71 4.87
C ARG A 20 1.74 17.37 6.16
N LYS A 21 1.07 16.66 7.06
CA LYS A 21 1.71 16.14 8.28
C LYS A 21 2.80 15.14 7.91
N GLN A 22 4.03 15.39 8.40
CA GLN A 22 5.20 14.57 8.11
C GLN A 22 5.42 13.60 9.28
N LEU A 23 5.50 12.31 8.98
CA LEU A 23 5.75 11.24 9.95
C LEU A 23 7.08 10.56 9.64
N HIS A 24 8.01 10.67 10.58
CA HIS A 24 9.31 10.01 10.46
C HIS A 24 9.20 8.52 10.77
N VAL A 25 9.67 7.69 9.85
CA VAL A 25 9.87 6.25 10.04
C VAL A 25 11.28 5.86 9.62
N ASN A 26 11.85 4.82 10.22
CA ASN A 26 13.20 4.36 9.88
C ASN A 26 13.24 3.52 8.59
N GLN A 27 12.26 3.71 7.70
CA GLN A 27 12.11 2.96 6.47
C GLN A 27 12.15 3.89 5.26
N GLY A 28 13.06 3.61 4.31
CA GLY A 28 13.16 4.37 3.06
C GLY A 28 12.19 3.88 1.98
N TYR A 29 11.74 2.62 2.07
CA TYR A 29 10.84 2.01 1.07
C TYR A 29 9.42 1.88 1.62
N THR A 30 8.82 2.99 2.06
CA THR A 30 7.49 2.98 2.67
C THR A 30 6.40 2.53 1.70
N ARG A 31 6.55 2.79 0.39
CA ARG A 31 5.56 2.41 -0.62
C ARG A 31 5.28 0.90 -0.65
N CYS A 32 6.31 0.06 -0.52
CA CYS A 32 6.16 -1.40 -0.52
C CYS A 32 5.74 -1.95 0.85
N ASN A 33 5.85 -1.14 1.91
CA ASN A 33 5.56 -1.54 3.28
C ASN A 33 4.26 -0.95 3.84
N LEU A 34 3.58 -0.08 3.11
CA LEU A 34 2.40 0.64 3.57
C LEU A 34 1.34 0.72 2.49
N LEU A 35 0.15 0.20 2.78
CA LEU A 35 -1.06 0.39 2.00
C LEU A 35 -2.00 1.34 2.75
N ALA A 36 -2.29 2.49 2.17
CA ALA A 36 -3.29 3.42 2.68
C ALA A 36 -4.64 3.12 2.03
N LEU A 37 -5.64 2.76 2.83
CA LEU A 37 -7.01 2.53 2.35
C LEU A 37 -7.80 3.84 2.36
N ASP A 38 -7.67 4.62 3.43
CA ASP A 38 -8.19 5.98 3.58
C ASP A 38 -7.19 6.81 4.39
N ASN A 39 -7.57 8.03 4.76
CA ASN A 39 -6.69 8.97 5.44
C ASN A 39 -6.20 8.49 6.83
N ASP A 40 -6.91 7.55 7.45
CA ASP A 40 -6.66 7.07 8.80
C ASP A 40 -6.60 5.53 8.94
N ARG A 41 -6.74 4.80 7.83
CA ARG A 41 -6.73 3.32 7.83
C ARG A 41 -5.61 2.77 6.96
N PHE A 42 -4.76 1.96 7.58
CA PHE A 42 -3.52 1.49 6.95
C PHE A 42 -3.31 0.00 7.17
N ILE A 43 -2.64 -0.63 6.20
CA ILE A 43 -2.10 -1.98 6.34
C ILE A 43 -0.59 -1.90 6.19
N THR A 44 0.17 -2.53 7.08
CA THR A 44 1.62 -2.55 7.01
C THR A 44 2.20 -3.90 7.43
N SER A 45 3.38 -4.23 6.90
CA SER A 45 4.20 -5.35 7.35
C SER A 45 5.42 -4.89 8.19
N ASP A 46 5.49 -3.60 8.54
CA ASP A 46 6.58 -3.01 9.31
C ASP A 46 6.09 -2.51 10.67
N ARG A 47 6.67 -3.07 11.74
CA ARG A 47 6.31 -2.71 13.13
C ARG A 47 6.67 -1.28 13.50
N GLY A 48 7.70 -0.72 12.86
CA GLY A 48 8.10 0.67 13.07
C GLY A 48 7.07 1.64 12.49
N ILE A 49 6.58 1.38 11.29
CA ILE A 49 5.52 2.13 10.65
C ILE A 49 4.21 1.99 11.44
N GLU A 50 3.83 0.76 11.81
CA GLU A 50 2.66 0.50 12.64
C GLU A 50 2.66 1.36 13.91
N LYS A 51 3.77 1.33 14.66
CA LYS A 51 3.90 2.08 15.91
C LYS A 51 3.68 3.58 15.71
N VAL A 52 4.33 4.16 14.70
CA VAL A 52 4.20 5.60 14.40
C VAL A 52 2.77 5.96 14.05
N LEU A 53 2.11 5.17 13.21
CA LEU A 53 0.73 5.43 12.80
C LEU A 53 -0.27 5.29 13.95
N LEU A 54 -0.11 4.28 14.82
CA LEU A 54 -0.94 4.11 16.02
C LEU A 54 -0.79 5.27 16.99
N GLN A 55 0.43 5.80 17.19
CA GLN A 55 0.68 6.97 18.02
C GLN A 55 -0.01 8.24 17.50
N GLU A 56 -0.24 8.31 16.20
CA GLU A 56 -0.97 9.38 15.53
C GLU A 56 -2.51 9.19 15.54
N GLY A 57 -3.01 8.16 16.20
CA GLY A 57 -4.43 7.86 16.33
C GLY A 57 -5.05 7.15 15.11
N ASN A 58 -4.21 6.65 14.18
CA ASN A 58 -4.70 5.93 13.02
C ASN A 58 -5.06 4.47 13.35
N THR A 59 -5.91 3.88 12.52
CA THR A 59 -6.24 2.46 12.56
C THR A 59 -5.27 1.68 11.67
N VAL A 60 -4.54 0.74 12.25
CA VAL A 60 -3.50 0.00 11.51
C VAL A 60 -3.72 -1.49 11.64
N PHE A 61 -3.68 -2.20 10.53
CA PHE A 61 -3.64 -3.65 10.47
C PHE A 61 -2.22 -4.13 10.14
N TYR A 62 -1.61 -4.88 11.05
CA TYR A 62 -0.31 -5.48 10.81
C TYR A 62 -0.45 -6.85 10.17
N ILE A 63 0.32 -7.09 9.11
CA ILE A 63 0.38 -8.37 8.40
C ILE A 63 1.77 -8.99 8.57
N ASP A 64 1.82 -10.28 8.93
CA ASP A 64 3.06 -11.05 8.89
C ASP A 64 3.58 -11.14 7.44
N PRO A 65 4.77 -10.66 7.15
CA PRO A 65 5.32 -10.71 5.79
C PRO A 65 5.79 -12.11 5.37
N ALA A 66 6.01 -13.04 6.30
CA ALA A 66 6.63 -14.33 6.01
C ALA A 66 5.97 -15.14 4.88
N PRO A 67 4.62 -15.17 4.75
CA PRO A 67 3.96 -15.89 3.66
C PRO A 67 4.00 -15.19 2.28
N VAL A 68 4.45 -13.93 2.22
CA VAL A 68 4.50 -13.18 0.97
C VAL A 68 5.77 -13.51 0.21
N ARG A 69 5.65 -13.91 -1.06
CA ARG A 69 6.79 -14.26 -1.91
C ARG A 69 7.45 -13.02 -2.51
N LEU A 70 8.78 -13.03 -2.54
CA LEU A 70 9.61 -12.10 -3.32
C LEU A 70 10.80 -12.85 -3.86
N HIS A 71 10.97 -12.85 -5.19
CA HIS A 71 12.05 -13.61 -5.81
C HIS A 71 13.44 -13.18 -5.29
N GLY A 72 14.25 -14.14 -4.89
CA GLY A 72 15.59 -13.89 -4.37
C GLY A 72 15.66 -13.31 -2.95
N GLN A 73 14.54 -13.18 -2.25
CA GLN A 73 14.46 -12.67 -0.89
C GLN A 73 13.79 -13.68 0.05
N LYS A 74 13.99 -13.50 1.37
CA LYS A 74 13.37 -14.35 2.39
C LYS A 74 11.85 -14.26 2.36
N HIS A 75 11.32 -13.08 2.16
CA HIS A 75 9.91 -12.75 2.00
C HIS A 75 9.75 -11.39 1.31
N GLY A 76 8.57 -11.13 0.80
CA GLY A 76 8.14 -9.80 0.35
C GLY A 76 7.28 -9.10 1.39
N PHE A 77 6.55 -8.07 0.95
CA PHE A 77 5.64 -7.30 1.78
C PHE A 77 4.25 -7.25 1.15
N PHE A 78 3.20 -7.38 1.96
CA PHE A 78 1.83 -7.38 1.46
C PHE A 78 1.47 -6.11 0.66
N PRO A 79 1.81 -4.88 1.10
CA PRO A 79 1.53 -3.69 0.31
C PRO A 79 2.21 -3.69 -1.06
N GLY A 80 3.35 -4.36 -1.19
CA GLY A 80 4.02 -4.59 -2.48
C GLY A 80 3.27 -5.50 -3.44
N CYS A 81 2.31 -6.30 -2.93
CA CYS A 81 1.40 -7.09 -3.76
C CYS A 81 0.22 -6.28 -4.29
N CYS A 82 0.01 -5.04 -3.81
CA CYS A 82 -1.26 -4.35 -3.94
C CYS A 82 -1.20 -3.12 -4.84
N GLY A 83 -2.36 -2.81 -5.42
CA GLY A 83 -2.69 -1.50 -5.99
C GLY A 83 -4.14 -1.17 -5.73
N ILE A 84 -4.49 0.12 -5.75
CA ILE A 84 -5.85 0.59 -5.50
C ILE A 84 -6.32 1.39 -6.71
N LEU A 85 -7.53 1.07 -7.17
CA LEU A 85 -8.27 1.82 -8.17
C LEU A 85 -9.76 1.80 -7.79
N ASP A 86 -10.41 2.94 -7.78
CA ASP A 86 -11.87 3.09 -7.61
C ASP A 86 -12.47 2.27 -6.45
N ARG A 87 -11.86 2.30 -5.28
CA ARG A 87 -12.27 1.52 -4.09
C ARG A 87 -12.12 0.00 -4.24
N GLU A 88 -11.30 -0.44 -5.16
CA GLU A 88 -10.91 -1.83 -5.31
C GLU A 88 -9.44 -2.00 -4.97
N VAL A 89 -9.11 -2.97 -4.14
CA VAL A 89 -7.74 -3.39 -3.85
C VAL A 89 -7.42 -4.58 -4.72
N PHE A 90 -6.58 -4.35 -5.73
CA PHE A 90 -6.06 -5.40 -6.60
C PHE A 90 -4.84 -6.04 -5.94
N ILE A 91 -4.80 -7.37 -5.91
CA ILE A 91 -3.77 -8.13 -5.22
C ILE A 91 -3.09 -9.13 -6.18
N ALA A 92 -1.78 -9.05 -6.29
CA ALA A 92 -0.97 -10.04 -7.00
C ALA A 92 -0.92 -11.35 -6.19
N GLY A 93 -1.89 -12.20 -6.42
CA GLY A 93 -2.17 -13.45 -5.73
C GLY A 93 -3.57 -13.50 -5.13
N SER A 94 -3.78 -14.41 -4.21
CA SER A 94 -5.06 -14.62 -3.52
C SER A 94 -4.86 -14.72 -2.01
N LEU A 95 -5.70 -14.03 -1.26
CA LEU A 95 -5.68 -14.02 0.22
C LEU A 95 -5.90 -15.41 0.81
N LYS A 96 -6.53 -16.35 0.09
CA LYS A 96 -6.72 -17.73 0.56
C LYS A 96 -5.40 -18.47 0.85
N PHE A 97 -4.27 -17.98 0.31
CA PHE A 97 -2.94 -18.56 0.54
C PHE A 97 -2.18 -17.86 1.68
N HIS A 98 -2.82 -16.90 2.39
CA HIS A 98 -2.23 -16.22 3.54
C HIS A 98 -2.96 -16.62 4.82
N PRO A 99 -2.25 -16.98 5.91
CA PRO A 99 -2.89 -17.36 7.17
C PRO A 99 -3.88 -16.32 7.72
N GLN A 100 -3.57 -15.03 7.54
CA GLN A 100 -4.43 -13.90 7.94
C GLN A 100 -5.36 -13.44 6.81
N GLY A 101 -5.62 -14.26 5.79
CA GLY A 101 -6.32 -13.83 4.58
C GLY A 101 -7.75 -13.34 4.83
N GLU A 102 -8.47 -13.98 5.74
CA GLU A 102 -9.83 -13.60 6.12
C GLU A 102 -9.84 -12.26 6.87
N GLU A 103 -8.93 -12.06 7.82
CA GLU A 103 -8.80 -10.82 8.59
C GLU A 103 -8.37 -9.65 7.69
N ILE A 104 -7.46 -9.88 6.75
CA ILE A 104 -7.06 -8.88 5.74
C ILE A 104 -8.28 -8.47 4.91
N SER A 105 -9.02 -9.45 4.40
CA SER A 105 -10.23 -9.19 3.61
C SER A 105 -11.27 -8.39 4.40
N ALA A 106 -11.54 -8.80 5.64
CA ALA A 106 -12.48 -8.12 6.53
C ALA A 106 -12.04 -6.67 6.83
N PHE A 107 -10.76 -6.45 7.07
CA PHE A 107 -10.22 -5.10 7.30
C PHE A 107 -10.38 -4.20 6.06
N ILE A 108 -10.07 -4.72 4.87
CA ILE A 108 -10.23 -3.99 3.61
C ILE A 108 -11.71 -3.65 3.39
N GLN A 109 -12.62 -4.63 3.57
CA GLN A 109 -14.06 -4.44 3.39
C GLN A 109 -14.65 -3.46 4.40
N SER A 110 -14.23 -3.53 5.67
CA SER A 110 -14.67 -2.56 6.70
C SER A 110 -14.18 -1.14 6.43
N SER A 111 -13.19 -0.98 5.57
CA SER A 111 -12.70 0.32 5.08
C SER A 111 -13.43 0.81 3.83
N GLY A 112 -14.47 0.09 3.37
CA GLY A 112 -15.27 0.47 2.20
C GLY A 112 -14.61 0.12 0.85
N TYR A 113 -13.69 -0.85 0.84
CA TYR A 113 -13.04 -1.35 -0.37
C TYR A 113 -13.44 -2.78 -0.66
N THR A 114 -13.36 -3.19 -1.93
CA THR A 114 -13.46 -4.59 -2.34
C THR A 114 -12.08 -5.15 -2.66
N VAL A 115 -11.97 -6.48 -2.69
CA VAL A 115 -10.73 -7.18 -3.01
C VAL A 115 -10.84 -7.85 -4.36
N GLN A 116 -9.87 -7.59 -5.24
CA GLN A 116 -9.73 -8.21 -6.56
C GLN A 116 -8.42 -9.00 -6.62
N LYS A 117 -8.49 -10.31 -6.68
CA LYS A 117 -7.31 -11.15 -6.93
C LYS A 117 -6.94 -11.14 -8.41
N LEU A 118 -5.67 -10.98 -8.73
CA LEU A 118 -5.20 -11.03 -10.12
C LEU A 118 -4.95 -12.46 -10.60
N TYR A 119 -4.64 -13.38 -9.69
CA TYR A 119 -4.52 -14.81 -10.00
C TYR A 119 -4.76 -15.66 -8.75
N ASP A 120 -4.99 -16.94 -8.96
CA ASP A 120 -5.27 -17.90 -7.89
C ASP A 120 -3.98 -18.62 -7.45
N GLY A 121 -3.18 -17.95 -6.66
CA GLY A 121 -1.90 -18.43 -6.14
C GLY A 121 -1.41 -17.62 -4.95
N PRO A 122 -0.25 -17.97 -4.39
CA PRO A 122 0.33 -17.26 -3.26
C PRO A 122 0.58 -15.79 -3.54
N LEU A 123 0.49 -14.96 -2.50
CA LEU A 123 0.80 -13.54 -2.58
C LEU A 123 2.24 -13.33 -3.05
N THR A 124 2.42 -12.46 -4.03
CA THR A 124 3.72 -12.13 -4.61
C THR A 124 3.93 -10.62 -4.60
N ASP A 125 4.99 -10.21 -3.94
CA ASP A 125 5.45 -8.82 -3.96
C ASP A 125 6.03 -8.50 -5.35
N VAL A 126 5.37 -7.58 -6.04
CA VAL A 126 5.74 -7.09 -7.38
C VAL A 126 6.23 -5.64 -7.34
N GLY A 127 6.49 -5.11 -6.13
CA GLY A 127 6.90 -3.72 -5.91
C GLY A 127 5.74 -2.73 -5.86
N GLY A 128 4.51 -3.23 -5.97
CA GLY A 128 3.26 -2.45 -6.02
C GLY A 128 2.67 -2.36 -7.42
N ILE A 129 1.33 -2.20 -7.48
CA ILE A 129 0.58 -2.07 -8.72
C ILE A 129 0.18 -0.61 -8.90
N ILE A 130 0.47 -0.04 -10.05
CA ILE A 130 0.16 1.35 -10.40
C ILE A 130 -0.79 1.33 -11.59
N PHE A 131 -1.87 2.10 -11.49
CA PHE A 131 -2.85 2.25 -12.55
C PHE A 131 -2.68 3.61 -13.23
N PHE A 132 -2.81 3.61 -14.54
CA PHE A 132 -2.82 4.82 -15.35
C PHE A 132 -4.17 4.89 -16.07
N THR A 133 -4.87 6.01 -15.94
CA THR A 133 -6.05 6.32 -16.75
C THR A 133 -5.61 7.11 -17.97
N SER A 134 -5.88 6.61 -19.17
CA SER A 134 -5.80 7.44 -20.36
C SER A 134 -6.99 8.41 -20.35
N SER A 135 -6.76 9.72 -20.30
CA SER A 135 -7.79 10.69 -20.67
C SER A 135 -8.25 10.34 -22.08
N PRO A 136 -9.57 10.29 -22.36
CA PRO A 136 -10.01 10.23 -23.74
C PRO A 136 -9.42 11.45 -24.43
N GLY A 137 -8.54 11.21 -25.40
CA GLY A 137 -7.94 12.26 -26.19
C GLY A 137 -9.06 13.15 -26.73
N SER A 138 -8.95 14.46 -26.55
CA SER A 138 -9.72 15.44 -27.29
C SER A 138 -9.42 15.17 -28.77
N GLY A 139 -10.26 14.33 -29.38
CA GLY A 139 -10.22 14.11 -30.82
C GLY A 139 -10.35 15.48 -31.45
N SER A 140 -9.29 15.95 -32.07
CA SER A 140 -9.33 17.04 -33.00
C SER A 140 -10.40 16.76 -34.04
N GLN A 141 -11.54 17.41 -33.92
CA GLN A 141 -12.40 17.64 -35.08
C GLN A 141 -11.65 18.63 -35.95
N ASP A 142 -10.88 18.11 -36.91
CA ASP A 142 -10.45 18.86 -38.06
C ASP A 142 -11.07 18.25 -39.29
N LEU A 143 -11.92 19.09 -39.92
CA LEU A 143 -12.52 19.04 -41.24
C LEU A 143 -13.88 18.38 -41.38
#